data_df7b5a615d03e32a35d223d59af6f46d
#
_entry.id   df7b5a615d03e32a35d223d59af6f46d
#
_cell.length_a   1.000
_cell.length_b   1.000
_cell.length_c   1.000
_cell.angle_alpha   90.00
_cell.angle_beta   90.00
_cell.angle_gamma   90.00
#
_symmetry.space_group_name_H-M   'P 1'
#
loop_
_entity.id
_entity.type
_entity.pdbx_description
1 polymer ?
#
loop_
_entity_poly.entity_id
_entity_poly.type
_entity_poly.pdbx_seq_one_letter_code
_entity_poly.pdbx_strand_id
1 'polypeptide(L)'
;MSNYQPGTDCIHAGYVPESGEPRNIPIIQSTTFRYSTSEAMGALFDLEAEGYFYTRLQNPTSDRVAAKICALEGGTAAMLTSSGQAANFFAVFNICSAGDHVVASSTIYGGTFNLFAVTMKRMGIDFTFVDPNCSEEELNAAFRPNTKAVFGETIANPALIVLDVGKFAKAAHAHGVPLIVDNTFPTPVNFRPFEYGADIVTHSTTKYMDGHANCVGGAIVDSGSFDWTKYPDKYPGLCTPDESYHGVTYTERFGLGGAFITKAVVQLMRDFGATPAPMNAYFLNIGLETLHLRMPQHCANALAVARHVKDHPKVAWVSYPGLEGDPNYALAQKYMPGGTCGVVTFGVKGGRTAAEKFMAGLKLASIATHVADAKTCVLHPASSTHRQMSDAELEAAGVSPDLIRLSVGIEDIKDILADLDQALETV
;
A
#
# COMPACT_ATOMS: atom_id res chain seq x y z
N MET A 1 9.70 -6.03 -18.35
CA MET A 1 8.36 -5.40 -18.38
C MET A 1 7.46 -6.24 -19.26
N SER A 2 6.21 -6.45 -18.85
CA SER A 2 5.22 -7.12 -19.69
C SER A 2 4.95 -6.31 -20.96
N ASN A 3 4.70 -7.00 -22.07
CA ASN A 3 4.26 -6.37 -23.32
C ASN A 3 2.73 -6.27 -23.42
N TYR A 4 2.02 -6.68 -22.37
CA TYR A 4 0.56 -6.69 -22.35
C TYR A 4 -0.02 -5.48 -21.61
N GLN A 5 -1.30 -5.24 -21.84
CA GLN A 5 -2.06 -4.23 -21.10
C GLN A 5 -2.36 -4.70 -19.66
N PRO A 6 -2.58 -3.79 -18.71
CA PRO A 6 -2.79 -4.14 -17.29
C PRO A 6 -3.88 -5.19 -17.04
N GLY A 7 -4.98 -5.17 -17.82
CA GLY A 7 -6.03 -6.18 -17.69
C GLY A 7 -5.58 -7.59 -18.06
N THR A 8 -4.69 -7.73 -19.04
CA THR A 8 -4.08 -9.02 -19.39
C THR A 8 -3.06 -9.44 -18.33
N ASP A 9 -2.28 -8.50 -17.81
CA ASP A 9 -1.31 -8.76 -16.74
C ASP A 9 -1.98 -9.20 -15.44
N CYS A 10 -3.13 -8.63 -15.08
CA CYS A 10 -3.93 -9.10 -13.95
C CYS A 10 -4.19 -10.63 -14.02
N ILE A 11 -4.41 -11.15 -15.22
CA ILE A 11 -4.74 -12.57 -15.42
C ILE A 11 -3.49 -13.42 -15.60
N HIS A 12 -2.55 -13.01 -16.44
CA HIS A 12 -1.48 -13.88 -16.95
C HIS A 12 -0.10 -13.65 -16.34
N ALA A 13 0.20 -12.48 -15.77
CA ALA A 13 1.52 -12.22 -15.24
C ALA A 13 1.87 -13.13 -14.03
N GLY A 14 3.16 -13.39 -13.85
CA GLY A 14 3.72 -14.11 -12.71
C GLY A 14 3.71 -15.65 -12.83
N TYR A 15 2.92 -16.25 -13.71
CA TYR A 15 2.92 -17.69 -13.95
C TYR A 15 2.62 -18.03 -15.40
N VAL A 16 3.56 -18.71 -16.02
CA VAL A 16 3.42 -19.27 -17.37
C VAL A 16 3.59 -20.79 -17.23
N PRO A 17 2.51 -21.58 -17.32
CA PRO A 17 2.62 -23.04 -17.21
C PRO A 17 3.31 -23.66 -18.43
N GLU A 18 4.15 -24.66 -18.20
CA GLU A 18 4.69 -25.50 -19.26
C GLU A 18 3.68 -26.58 -19.71
N SER A 19 4.03 -27.32 -20.76
CA SER A 19 3.16 -28.38 -21.27
C SER A 19 2.92 -29.48 -20.22
N GLY A 20 1.65 -29.66 -19.85
CA GLY A 20 1.25 -30.62 -18.83
C GLY A 20 1.22 -30.10 -17.39
N GLU A 21 1.62 -28.86 -17.17
CA GLU A 21 1.50 -28.21 -15.86
C GLU A 21 0.07 -27.68 -15.59
N PRO A 22 -0.30 -27.49 -14.31
CA PRO A 22 -1.57 -26.86 -13.95
C PRO A 22 -1.73 -25.49 -14.59
N ARG A 23 -2.91 -25.22 -15.17
CA ARG A 23 -3.22 -23.91 -15.75
C ARG A 23 -3.26 -22.79 -14.71
N ASN A 24 -3.68 -23.08 -13.49
CA ASN A 24 -3.68 -22.14 -12.37
C ASN A 24 -2.43 -22.33 -11.51
N ILE A 25 -2.03 -21.31 -10.76
CA ILE A 25 -0.86 -21.41 -9.89
C ILE A 25 -1.05 -22.54 -8.87
N PRO A 26 -0.09 -23.46 -8.72
CA PRO A 26 -0.14 -24.49 -7.70
C PRO A 26 0.03 -23.92 -6.30
N ILE A 27 -0.69 -24.48 -5.32
CA ILE A 27 -0.50 -24.15 -3.90
C ILE A 27 0.57 -25.09 -3.35
N ILE A 28 1.76 -24.58 -3.10
CA ILE A 28 2.88 -25.32 -2.54
C ILE A 28 2.86 -25.18 -1.01
N GLN A 29 2.08 -26.01 -0.35
CA GLN A 29 1.92 -26.03 1.11
C GLN A 29 3.01 -26.90 1.74
N SER A 30 4.25 -26.45 1.71
CA SER A 30 5.40 -27.12 2.31
C SER A 30 6.27 -26.15 3.09
N THR A 31 6.84 -26.60 4.20
CA THR A 31 7.79 -25.77 4.98
C THR A 31 9.19 -25.80 4.39
N THR A 32 9.58 -26.95 3.80
CA THR A 32 10.94 -27.23 3.31
C THR A 32 10.89 -27.94 1.97
N PHE A 33 12.02 -27.99 1.31
CA PHE A 33 12.19 -28.59 -0.01
C PHE A 33 13.35 -29.61 0.03
N ARG A 34 13.30 -30.64 -0.79
CA ARG A 34 14.30 -31.71 -0.83
C ARG A 34 15.34 -31.44 -1.90
N TYR A 35 16.60 -31.65 -1.56
CA TYR A 35 17.75 -31.61 -2.47
C TYR A 35 18.44 -32.98 -2.54
N SER A 36 19.15 -33.22 -3.64
CA SER A 36 19.86 -34.46 -3.88
C SER A 36 21.20 -34.55 -3.13
N THR A 37 21.83 -33.38 -2.92
CA THR A 37 23.13 -33.27 -2.25
C THR A 37 23.17 -32.08 -1.29
N SER A 38 24.07 -32.11 -0.30
CA SER A 38 24.32 -30.97 0.61
C SER A 38 24.89 -29.78 -0.12
N GLU A 39 25.73 -30.00 -1.13
CA GLU A 39 26.35 -28.95 -1.94
C GLU A 39 25.29 -28.16 -2.73
N ALA A 40 24.33 -28.84 -3.35
CA ALA A 40 23.23 -28.22 -4.08
C ALA A 40 22.36 -27.36 -3.15
N MET A 41 22.15 -27.80 -1.90
CA MET A 41 21.45 -27.03 -0.91
C MET A 41 22.32 -25.87 -0.39
N GLY A 42 23.62 -26.09 -0.15
CA GLY A 42 24.58 -25.06 0.30
C GLY A 42 24.64 -23.87 -0.64
N ALA A 43 24.67 -24.10 -1.95
CA ALA A 43 24.68 -23.05 -2.97
C ALA A 43 23.49 -22.08 -2.89
N LEU A 44 22.33 -22.52 -2.37
CA LEU A 44 21.19 -21.64 -2.12
C LEU A 44 21.41 -20.72 -0.91
N PHE A 45 22.03 -21.26 0.16
CA PHE A 45 22.38 -20.47 1.35
C PHE A 45 23.46 -19.43 1.03
N ASP A 46 24.36 -19.76 0.11
CA ASP A 46 25.43 -18.86 -0.36
C ASP A 46 24.91 -17.88 -1.45
N LEU A 47 23.62 -17.94 -1.77
CA LEU A 47 22.98 -17.19 -2.85
C LEU A 47 23.64 -17.43 -4.23
N GLU A 48 24.29 -18.57 -4.43
CA GLU A 48 24.97 -18.96 -5.67
C GLU A 48 24.05 -19.68 -6.67
N ALA A 49 22.93 -20.19 -6.20
CA ALA A 49 21.90 -20.82 -7.02
C ALA A 49 20.52 -20.26 -6.71
N GLU A 50 19.62 -20.35 -7.68
CA GLU A 50 18.20 -20.07 -7.50
C GLU A 50 17.46 -21.32 -7.03
N GLY A 51 16.46 -21.15 -6.16
CA GLY A 51 15.62 -22.27 -5.69
C GLY A 51 14.98 -21.98 -4.32
N TYR A 52 14.29 -22.99 -3.82
CA TYR A 52 13.52 -22.92 -2.58
C TYR A 52 14.07 -23.91 -1.57
N PHE A 53 14.34 -23.49 -0.35
CA PHE A 53 14.76 -24.37 0.73
C PHE A 53 13.87 -24.27 1.97
N TYR A 54 13.28 -23.10 2.24
CA TYR A 54 12.43 -22.87 3.38
C TYR A 54 11.38 -21.78 3.12
N THR A 55 10.10 -22.12 3.31
CA THR A 55 8.97 -21.24 2.95
C THR A 55 8.93 -19.90 3.69
N ARG A 56 9.57 -19.79 4.87
CA ARG A 56 9.67 -18.48 5.55
C ARG A 56 10.40 -17.44 4.70
N LEU A 57 11.39 -17.83 3.91
CA LEU A 57 12.10 -16.93 3.02
C LEU A 57 11.37 -16.77 1.70
N GLN A 58 11.12 -17.89 1.02
CA GLN A 58 10.53 -17.93 -0.31
C GLN A 58 9.65 -19.17 -0.50
N ASN A 59 8.59 -19.01 -1.29
CA ASN A 59 7.69 -20.10 -1.66
C ASN A 59 7.22 -19.91 -3.10
N PRO A 60 7.20 -20.97 -3.94
CA PRO A 60 6.83 -20.84 -5.36
C PRO A 60 5.47 -20.20 -5.60
N THR A 61 4.48 -20.44 -4.72
CA THR A 61 3.15 -19.82 -4.83
C THR A 61 3.22 -18.32 -4.57
N SER A 62 3.89 -17.92 -3.49
CA SER A 62 4.02 -16.50 -3.11
C SER A 62 4.82 -15.71 -4.13
N ASP A 63 5.90 -16.30 -4.66
CA ASP A 63 6.78 -15.61 -5.62
C ASP A 63 6.10 -15.38 -6.97
N ARG A 64 5.24 -16.30 -7.42
CA ARG A 64 4.42 -16.11 -8.62
C ARG A 64 3.45 -14.94 -8.46
N VAL A 65 2.85 -14.78 -7.29
CA VAL A 65 1.94 -13.66 -7.00
C VAL A 65 2.71 -12.35 -6.83
N ALA A 66 3.88 -12.37 -6.18
CA ALA A 66 4.78 -11.23 -6.11
C ALA A 66 5.20 -10.76 -7.52
N ALA A 67 5.56 -11.69 -8.40
CA ALA A 67 5.90 -11.39 -9.80
C ALA A 67 4.71 -10.78 -10.58
N LYS A 68 3.46 -11.21 -10.31
CA LYS A 68 2.27 -10.59 -10.88
C LYS A 68 2.12 -9.13 -10.42
N ILE A 69 2.23 -8.86 -9.14
CA ILE A 69 2.16 -7.49 -8.59
C ILE A 69 3.30 -6.63 -9.14
N CYS A 70 4.51 -7.20 -9.23
CA CYS A 70 5.67 -6.55 -9.85
C CYS A 70 5.38 -6.10 -11.28
N ALA A 71 4.82 -6.98 -12.11
CA ALA A 71 4.46 -6.67 -13.48
C ALA A 71 3.36 -5.59 -13.57
N LEU A 72 2.36 -5.64 -12.70
CA LEU A 72 1.28 -4.65 -12.63
C LEU A 72 1.80 -3.26 -12.27
N GLU A 73 2.72 -3.14 -11.32
CA GLU A 73 3.34 -1.85 -10.96
C GLU A 73 4.40 -1.41 -11.97
N GLY A 74 4.93 -2.32 -12.79
CA GLY A 74 6.03 -2.03 -13.72
C GLY A 74 7.39 -2.02 -13.03
N GLY A 75 7.54 -2.77 -11.94
CA GLY A 75 8.79 -2.93 -11.19
C GLY A 75 9.74 -3.97 -11.78
N THR A 76 10.89 -4.16 -11.12
CA THR A 76 11.91 -5.16 -11.48
C THR A 76 11.95 -6.34 -10.52
N ALA A 77 11.60 -6.12 -9.26
CA ALA A 77 11.53 -7.16 -8.23
C ALA A 77 10.42 -6.86 -7.22
N ALA A 78 9.87 -7.91 -6.62
CA ALA A 78 8.84 -7.79 -5.60
C ALA A 78 8.89 -8.93 -4.60
N MET A 79 8.30 -8.70 -3.42
CA MET A 79 8.07 -9.73 -2.41
C MET A 79 6.70 -9.54 -1.74
N LEU A 80 6.09 -10.63 -1.29
CA LEU A 80 4.92 -10.58 -0.43
C LEU A 80 5.32 -10.54 1.04
N THR A 81 4.47 -9.93 1.86
CA THR A 81 4.57 -9.91 3.32
C THR A 81 3.23 -10.33 3.95
N SER A 82 3.24 -10.69 5.23
CA SER A 82 2.03 -11.09 5.96
C SER A 82 1.02 -9.97 6.20
N SER A 83 1.40 -8.71 5.98
CA SER A 83 0.52 -7.54 6.11
C SER A 83 1.11 -6.31 5.43
N GLY A 84 0.27 -5.30 5.13
CA GLY A 84 0.74 -3.99 4.66
C GLY A 84 1.66 -3.28 5.67
N GLN A 85 1.41 -3.47 6.98
CA GLN A 85 2.31 -2.93 8.03
C GLN A 85 3.70 -3.57 7.98
N ALA A 86 3.80 -4.86 7.72
CA ALA A 86 5.09 -5.52 7.52
C ALA A 86 5.78 -5.01 6.24
N ALA A 87 5.01 -4.74 5.17
CA ALA A 87 5.56 -4.15 3.96
C ALA A 87 6.14 -2.75 4.23
N ASN A 88 5.41 -1.86 4.89
CA ASN A 88 5.88 -0.52 5.23
C ASN A 88 7.08 -0.55 6.19
N PHE A 89 7.04 -1.45 7.19
CA PHE A 89 8.17 -1.64 8.09
C PHE A 89 9.42 -2.12 7.35
N PHE A 90 9.30 -3.17 6.52
CA PHE A 90 10.45 -3.71 5.79
C PHE A 90 10.99 -2.72 4.76
N ALA A 91 10.13 -2.00 4.04
CA ALA A 91 10.57 -1.03 3.05
C ALA A 91 11.49 0.06 3.66
N VAL A 92 11.16 0.53 4.86
CA VAL A 92 11.96 1.53 5.57
C VAL A 92 13.16 0.87 6.29
N PHE A 93 12.91 -0.21 7.06
CA PHE A 93 13.95 -0.83 7.88
C PHE A 93 15.06 -1.51 7.08
N ASN A 94 14.78 -1.86 5.81
CA ASN A 94 15.77 -2.43 4.89
C ASN A 94 16.95 -1.49 4.59
N ILE A 95 16.74 -0.18 4.70
CA ILE A 95 17.72 0.86 4.36
C ILE A 95 18.00 1.83 5.51
N CYS A 96 17.31 1.68 6.65
CA CYS A 96 17.49 2.51 7.84
C CYS A 96 17.99 1.69 9.02
N SER A 97 18.82 2.30 9.83
CA SER A 97 19.34 1.78 11.09
C SER A 97 19.14 2.82 12.21
N ALA A 98 19.48 2.45 13.45
CA ALA A 98 19.48 3.40 14.57
C ALA A 98 20.38 4.61 14.26
N GLY A 99 19.86 5.81 14.48
CA GLY A 99 20.50 7.08 14.14
C GLY A 99 20.10 7.65 12.79
N ASP A 100 19.36 6.91 11.96
CA ASP A 100 18.88 7.39 10.66
C ASP A 100 17.55 8.18 10.78
N HIS A 101 17.23 8.89 9.71
CA HIS A 101 16.07 9.77 9.63
C HIS A 101 15.27 9.51 8.35
N VAL A 102 13.94 9.67 8.43
CA VAL A 102 13.01 9.59 7.30
C VAL A 102 12.09 10.80 7.28
N VAL A 103 11.87 11.38 6.11
CA VAL A 103 10.80 12.38 5.89
C VAL A 103 9.53 11.63 5.48
N ALA A 104 8.42 11.88 6.14
CA ALA A 104 7.15 11.22 5.84
C ALA A 104 6.02 12.24 5.68
N SER A 105 5.07 11.97 4.77
CA SER A 105 3.82 12.72 4.75
C SER A 105 3.09 12.56 6.08
N SER A 106 2.51 13.63 6.60
CA SER A 106 1.73 13.60 7.84
C SER A 106 0.37 12.91 7.68
N THR A 107 -0.14 12.87 6.44
CA THR A 107 -1.43 12.26 6.09
C THR A 107 -1.23 10.87 5.52
N ILE A 108 -0.78 9.94 6.35
CA ILE A 108 -0.66 8.51 6.03
C ILE A 108 -1.59 7.70 6.91
N TYR A 109 -1.83 6.44 6.58
CA TYR A 109 -2.65 5.54 7.40
C TYR A 109 -2.22 5.58 8.87
N GLY A 110 -3.18 5.73 9.79
CA GLY A 110 -2.89 5.92 11.22
C GLY A 110 -2.04 4.82 11.85
N GLY A 111 -2.16 3.56 11.38
CA GLY A 111 -1.29 2.46 11.79
C GLY A 111 0.16 2.68 11.37
N THR A 112 0.39 3.18 10.16
CA THR A 112 1.73 3.51 9.64
C THR A 112 2.31 4.74 10.34
N PHE A 113 1.47 5.76 10.61
CA PHE A 113 1.89 6.90 11.42
C PHE A 113 2.39 6.46 12.81
N ASN A 114 1.62 5.62 13.50
CA ASN A 114 2.04 5.10 14.81
C ASN A 114 3.28 4.19 14.73
N LEU A 115 3.41 3.37 13.67
CA LEU A 115 4.61 2.59 13.40
C LEU A 115 5.85 3.49 13.37
N PHE A 116 5.78 4.59 12.63
CA PHE A 116 6.90 5.52 12.45
C PHE A 116 7.13 6.40 13.68
N ALA A 117 6.09 7.07 14.16
CA ALA A 117 6.21 8.05 15.25
C ALA A 117 6.55 7.43 16.62
N VAL A 118 6.20 6.16 16.83
CA VAL A 118 6.34 5.50 18.13
C VAL A 118 7.25 4.27 18.06
N THR A 119 6.90 3.29 17.21
CA THR A 119 7.57 1.99 17.24
C THR A 119 8.99 2.07 16.67
N MET A 120 9.16 2.62 15.47
CA MET A 120 10.48 2.73 14.84
C MET A 120 11.35 3.79 15.52
N LYS A 121 10.74 4.81 16.13
CA LYS A 121 11.47 5.75 16.98
C LYS A 121 12.15 5.05 18.17
N ARG A 122 11.50 4.05 18.77
CA ARG A 122 12.12 3.21 19.82
C ARG A 122 13.27 2.35 19.29
N MET A 123 13.32 2.10 17.98
CA MET A 123 14.43 1.42 17.30
C MET A 123 15.54 2.40 16.90
N GLY A 124 15.41 3.68 17.27
CA GLY A 124 16.40 4.72 17.00
C GLY A 124 16.29 5.38 15.62
N ILE A 125 15.20 5.17 14.89
CA ILE A 125 14.95 5.82 13.60
C ILE A 125 14.03 7.02 13.83
N ASP A 126 14.47 8.21 13.45
CA ASP A 126 13.72 9.45 13.58
C ASP A 126 12.88 9.74 12.34
N PHE A 127 11.74 10.40 12.56
CA PHE A 127 10.83 10.83 11.48
C PHE A 127 10.50 12.31 11.59
N THR A 128 10.51 13.01 10.44
CA THR A 128 9.90 14.33 10.30
C THR A 128 8.66 14.21 9.42
N PHE A 129 7.50 14.55 9.99
CA PHE A 129 6.24 14.56 9.25
C PHE A 129 6.01 15.93 8.62
N VAL A 130 5.67 15.95 7.33
CA VAL A 130 5.40 17.15 6.55
C VAL A 130 3.98 17.13 6.01
N ASP A 131 3.34 18.29 5.91
CA ASP A 131 2.06 18.40 5.21
C ASP A 131 2.27 18.03 3.72
N PRO A 132 1.47 17.13 3.13
CA PRO A 132 1.58 16.82 1.70
C PRO A 132 1.38 18.03 0.79
N ASN A 133 0.66 19.06 1.28
CA ASN A 133 0.45 20.32 0.57
C ASN A 133 1.53 21.40 0.86
N CYS A 134 2.56 21.08 1.66
CA CYS A 134 3.65 22.03 1.95
C CYS A 134 4.34 22.53 0.67
N SER A 135 4.97 23.69 0.75
CA SER A 135 5.80 24.23 -0.34
C SER A 135 7.03 23.34 -0.61
N GLU A 136 7.69 23.52 -1.78
CA GLU A 136 8.96 22.84 -2.06
C GLU A 136 10.04 23.23 -1.04
N GLU A 137 10.06 24.47 -0.58
CA GLU A 137 10.99 24.98 0.43
C GLU A 137 10.79 24.30 1.79
N GLU A 138 9.55 24.19 2.26
CA GLU A 138 9.21 23.50 3.50
C GLU A 138 9.55 22.01 3.44
N LEU A 139 9.25 21.36 2.30
CA LEU A 139 9.61 19.97 2.08
C LEU A 139 11.13 19.76 2.13
N ASN A 140 11.90 20.61 1.43
CA ASN A 140 13.35 20.54 1.43
C ASN A 140 13.97 20.84 2.81
N ALA A 141 13.37 21.73 3.60
CA ALA A 141 13.83 22.05 4.97
C ALA A 141 13.65 20.87 5.96
N ALA A 142 12.82 19.88 5.64
CA ALA A 142 12.62 18.70 6.48
C ALA A 142 13.77 17.67 6.39
N PHE A 143 14.63 17.77 5.36
CA PHE A 143 15.75 16.83 5.19
C PHE A 143 16.89 17.15 6.13
N ARG A 144 17.56 16.09 6.62
CA ARG A 144 18.74 16.12 7.48
C ARG A 144 19.90 15.37 6.80
N PRO A 145 21.15 15.56 7.23
CA PRO A 145 22.29 14.82 6.66
C PRO A 145 22.13 13.29 6.72
N ASN A 146 21.46 12.79 7.77
CA ASN A 146 21.18 11.38 8.01
C ASN A 146 19.82 10.91 7.45
N THR A 147 19.16 11.69 6.61
CA THR A 147 17.92 11.25 5.94
C THR A 147 18.21 10.14 4.94
N LYS A 148 17.45 9.05 5.01
CA LYS A 148 17.61 7.82 4.19
C LYS A 148 16.46 7.58 3.22
N ALA A 149 15.27 8.11 3.47
CA ALA A 149 14.11 7.90 2.63
C ALA A 149 13.09 9.04 2.78
N VAL A 150 12.22 9.12 1.78
CA VAL A 150 10.94 9.83 1.88
C VAL A 150 9.83 8.79 1.80
N PHE A 151 8.78 8.94 2.62
CA PHE A 151 7.62 8.06 2.62
C PHE A 151 6.32 8.85 2.42
N GLY A 152 5.44 8.35 1.57
CA GLY A 152 4.10 8.91 1.37
C GLY A 152 3.05 7.85 1.05
N GLU A 153 1.79 8.23 1.08
CA GLU A 153 0.65 7.42 0.67
C GLU A 153 -0.07 8.12 -0.47
N THR A 154 -0.34 7.43 -1.57
CA THR A 154 -0.91 8.04 -2.79
C THR A 154 -2.23 8.74 -2.53
N ILE A 155 -3.14 8.07 -1.80
CA ILE A 155 -4.40 8.65 -1.30
C ILE A 155 -4.52 8.32 0.18
N ALA A 156 -4.46 9.33 1.01
CA ALA A 156 -4.46 9.20 2.47
C ALA A 156 -5.80 8.64 3.02
N ASN A 157 -5.72 7.77 4.02
CA ASN A 157 -6.89 7.21 4.70
C ASN A 157 -6.95 7.72 6.16
N PRO A 158 -8.03 8.40 6.61
CA PRO A 158 -9.32 8.63 5.92
C PRO A 158 -9.42 9.97 5.18
N ALA A 159 -8.43 10.83 5.22
CA ALA A 159 -8.52 12.22 4.75
C ALA A 159 -8.68 12.37 3.22
N LEU A 160 -8.41 11.33 2.44
CA LEU A 160 -8.47 11.28 0.97
C LEU A 160 -7.63 12.36 0.27
N ILE A 161 -6.59 12.85 0.92
CA ILE A 161 -5.63 13.78 0.34
C ILE A 161 -4.75 13.04 -0.64
N VAL A 162 -4.59 13.59 -1.85
CA VAL A 162 -3.75 13.03 -2.91
C VAL A 162 -2.33 13.59 -2.79
N LEU A 163 -1.34 12.72 -2.71
CA LEU A 163 0.07 13.09 -2.69
C LEU A 163 0.54 13.57 -4.08
N ASP A 164 1.21 14.71 -4.16
CA ASP A 164 1.96 15.07 -5.37
C ASP A 164 3.27 14.27 -5.43
N VAL A 165 3.17 13.04 -5.97
CA VAL A 165 4.28 12.09 -6.05
C VAL A 165 5.48 12.70 -6.78
N GLY A 166 5.26 13.43 -7.87
CA GLY A 166 6.34 14.09 -8.62
C GLY A 166 7.09 15.14 -7.80
N LYS A 167 6.38 15.92 -6.97
CA LYS A 167 7.00 16.90 -6.05
C LYS A 167 7.87 16.19 -5.01
N PHE A 168 7.35 15.14 -4.39
CA PHE A 168 8.07 14.38 -3.37
C PHE A 168 9.25 13.62 -3.95
N ALA A 169 9.13 13.02 -5.15
CA ALA A 169 10.21 12.35 -5.85
C ALA A 169 11.35 13.31 -6.19
N LYS A 170 11.02 14.48 -6.74
CA LYS A 170 12.00 15.54 -7.07
C LYS A 170 12.81 15.95 -5.83
N ALA A 171 12.15 16.17 -4.69
CA ALA A 171 12.81 16.52 -3.44
C ALA A 171 13.66 15.36 -2.91
N ALA A 172 13.14 14.13 -2.89
CA ALA A 172 13.87 12.94 -2.46
C ALA A 172 15.16 12.76 -3.25
N HIS A 173 15.08 12.77 -4.57
CA HIS A 173 16.22 12.57 -5.45
C HIS A 173 17.25 13.70 -5.38
N ALA A 174 16.81 14.96 -5.17
CA ALA A 174 17.73 16.09 -4.95
C ALA A 174 18.60 15.91 -3.69
N HIS A 175 18.08 15.18 -2.69
CA HIS A 175 18.79 14.83 -1.46
C HIS A 175 19.45 13.43 -1.51
N GLY A 176 19.43 12.75 -2.65
CA GLY A 176 20.03 11.42 -2.85
C GLY A 176 19.40 10.34 -1.98
N VAL A 177 18.07 10.36 -1.86
CA VAL A 177 17.29 9.36 -1.13
C VAL A 177 16.10 8.86 -1.97
N PRO A 178 15.65 7.60 -1.80
CA PRO A 178 14.49 7.08 -2.51
C PRO A 178 13.18 7.63 -1.97
N LEU A 179 12.16 7.66 -2.84
CA LEU A 179 10.77 7.84 -2.48
C LEU A 179 10.06 6.48 -2.37
N ILE A 180 9.52 6.18 -1.20
CA ILE A 180 8.68 5.02 -0.90
C ILE A 180 7.21 5.47 -0.89
N VAL A 181 6.34 4.81 -1.67
CA VAL A 181 4.93 5.17 -1.78
C VAL A 181 4.03 3.99 -1.45
N ASP A 182 3.15 4.15 -0.47
CA ASP A 182 2.04 3.22 -0.25
C ASP A 182 0.94 3.50 -1.28
N ASN A 183 0.76 2.57 -2.22
CA ASN A 183 -0.19 2.69 -3.33
C ASN A 183 -1.44 1.81 -3.15
N THR A 184 -1.83 1.56 -1.90
CA THR A 184 -2.90 0.63 -1.55
C THR A 184 -4.25 1.01 -2.16
N PHE A 185 -4.66 2.30 -2.11
CA PHE A 185 -6.00 2.71 -2.54
C PHE A 185 -6.16 2.77 -4.06
N PRO A 186 -5.28 3.41 -4.83
CA PRO A 186 -5.42 3.43 -6.27
C PRO A 186 -5.19 2.06 -6.91
N THR A 187 -4.33 1.23 -6.33
CA THR A 187 -3.78 0.02 -6.94
C THR A 187 -3.04 0.32 -8.25
N PRO A 188 -2.25 -0.60 -8.82
CA PRO A 188 -1.59 -0.36 -10.10
C PRO A 188 -2.55 -0.24 -11.29
N VAL A 189 -3.84 -0.52 -11.09
CA VAL A 189 -4.86 -0.32 -12.14
C VAL A 189 -5.15 1.15 -12.38
N ASN A 190 -5.25 1.95 -11.31
CA ASN A 190 -5.56 3.37 -11.40
C ASN A 190 -4.31 4.26 -11.40
N PHE A 191 -3.21 3.81 -10.79
CA PHE A 191 -2.00 4.61 -10.64
C PHE A 191 -0.75 3.75 -10.51
N ARG A 192 0.31 4.11 -11.20
CA ARG A 192 1.65 3.53 -11.10
C ARG A 192 2.65 4.59 -10.63
N PRO A 193 3.01 4.62 -9.36
CA PRO A 193 3.89 5.65 -8.81
C PRO A 193 5.28 5.72 -9.47
N PHE A 194 5.78 4.61 -10.01
CA PHE A 194 7.07 4.56 -10.71
C PHE A 194 7.13 5.47 -11.93
N GLU A 195 6.02 5.67 -12.62
CA GLU A 195 5.92 6.57 -13.78
C GLU A 195 6.14 8.04 -13.40
N TYR A 196 6.06 8.36 -12.10
CA TYR A 196 6.20 9.70 -11.54
C TYR A 196 7.37 9.84 -10.57
N GLY A 197 8.29 8.87 -10.58
CA GLY A 197 9.56 8.96 -9.86
C GLY A 197 9.58 8.33 -8.47
N ALA A 198 8.57 7.56 -8.07
CA ALA A 198 8.72 6.70 -6.91
C ALA A 198 9.75 5.59 -7.18
N ASP A 199 10.45 5.14 -6.15
CA ASP A 199 11.49 4.12 -6.26
C ASP A 199 11.04 2.79 -5.69
N ILE A 200 10.32 2.83 -4.58
CA ILE A 200 9.76 1.65 -3.90
C ILE A 200 8.25 1.88 -3.73
N VAL A 201 7.46 0.85 -4.01
CA VAL A 201 6.02 0.86 -3.77
C VAL A 201 5.66 -0.21 -2.75
N THR A 202 4.80 0.14 -1.81
CA THR A 202 4.22 -0.80 -0.85
C THR A 202 2.71 -0.91 -1.03
N HIS A 203 2.15 -2.06 -0.63
CA HIS A 203 0.72 -2.30 -0.63
C HIS A 203 0.27 -3.04 0.61
N SER A 204 -0.88 -2.67 1.13
CA SER A 204 -1.72 -3.59 1.88
C SER A 204 -2.56 -4.39 0.89
N THR A 205 -2.11 -5.60 0.54
CA THR A 205 -2.85 -6.48 -0.38
C THR A 205 -4.18 -6.96 0.20
N THR A 206 -4.37 -6.78 1.52
CA THR A 206 -5.61 -6.97 2.27
C THR A 206 -6.82 -6.24 1.65
N LYS A 207 -6.57 -5.15 0.90
CA LYS A 207 -7.56 -4.20 0.42
C LYS A 207 -8.05 -4.60 -0.99
N TYR A 208 -8.15 -3.67 -1.92
CA TYR A 208 -8.65 -3.95 -3.27
C TYR A 208 -7.96 -5.10 -4.01
N MET A 209 -6.68 -5.37 -3.75
CA MET A 209 -5.99 -6.46 -4.42
C MET A 209 -6.60 -7.82 -4.10
N ASP A 210 -6.85 -8.14 -2.81
CA ASP A 210 -7.66 -9.28 -2.40
C ASP A 210 -9.14 -9.05 -2.78
N GLY A 211 -9.69 -7.91 -2.37
CA GLY A 211 -11.01 -7.40 -2.73
C GLY A 211 -12.20 -8.17 -2.14
N HIS A 212 -11.97 -9.15 -1.26
CA HIS A 212 -12.99 -10.03 -0.72
C HIS A 212 -12.94 -10.18 0.80
N ALA A 213 -12.05 -9.43 1.47
CA ALA A 213 -11.80 -9.51 2.91
C ALA A 213 -11.41 -10.93 3.40
N ASN A 214 -10.73 -11.70 2.55
CA ASN A 214 -10.36 -13.09 2.83
C ASN A 214 -9.07 -13.22 3.61
N CYS A 215 -8.06 -12.41 3.29
CA CYS A 215 -6.73 -12.55 3.86
C CYS A 215 -6.04 -11.21 4.10
N VAL A 216 -5.28 -11.15 5.17
CA VAL A 216 -4.35 -10.06 5.45
C VAL A 216 -3.05 -10.34 4.68
N GLY A 217 -2.53 -9.33 4.02
CA GLY A 217 -1.29 -9.44 3.28
C GLY A 217 -0.69 -8.08 2.93
N GLY A 218 0.54 -8.10 2.44
CA GLY A 218 1.24 -6.93 1.92
C GLY A 218 2.16 -7.31 0.77
N ALA A 219 2.65 -6.29 0.07
CA ALA A 219 3.65 -6.45 -0.97
C ALA A 219 4.61 -5.26 -0.97
N ILE A 220 5.83 -5.51 -1.40
CA ILE A 220 6.85 -4.49 -1.69
C ILE A 220 7.29 -4.71 -3.13
N VAL A 221 7.36 -3.64 -3.90
CA VAL A 221 7.86 -3.64 -5.28
C VAL A 221 8.98 -2.62 -5.41
N ASP A 222 10.08 -3.03 -6.04
CA ASP A 222 11.21 -2.17 -6.38
C ASP A 222 11.16 -1.82 -7.87
N SER A 223 11.28 -0.54 -8.19
CA SER A 223 11.40 -0.07 -9.57
C SER A 223 12.72 -0.47 -10.21
N GLY A 224 13.80 -0.67 -9.41
CA GLY A 224 15.17 -0.82 -9.87
C GLY A 224 15.80 0.46 -10.44
N SER A 225 15.14 1.61 -10.28
CA SER A 225 15.60 2.89 -10.86
C SER A 225 16.52 3.67 -9.93
N PHE A 226 16.41 3.49 -8.60
CA PHE A 226 17.27 4.20 -7.65
C PHE A 226 18.70 3.61 -7.65
N ASP A 227 19.66 4.45 -7.97
CA ASP A 227 21.06 4.03 -8.02
C ASP A 227 21.74 4.12 -6.64
N TRP A 228 21.61 3.03 -5.88
CA TRP A 228 22.22 2.87 -4.54
C TRP A 228 23.73 3.11 -4.55
N THR A 229 24.41 2.76 -5.67
CA THR A 229 25.87 2.83 -5.78
C THR A 229 26.42 4.24 -5.85
N LYS A 230 25.56 5.22 -6.14
CA LYS A 230 25.92 6.65 -6.06
C LYS A 230 26.06 7.15 -4.62
N TYR A 231 25.48 6.41 -3.66
CA TYR A 231 25.43 6.81 -2.25
C TYR A 231 25.83 5.68 -1.31
N PRO A 232 27.03 5.05 -1.50
CA PRO A 232 27.42 3.84 -0.75
C PRO A 232 27.53 4.10 0.75
N ASP A 233 28.00 5.27 1.16
CA ASP A 233 28.08 5.66 2.57
C ASP A 233 26.70 5.86 3.22
N LYS A 234 25.69 6.18 2.38
CA LYS A 234 24.31 6.33 2.84
C LYS A 234 23.62 4.98 2.94
N TYR A 235 23.92 4.03 2.07
CA TYR A 235 23.31 2.69 2.00
C TYR A 235 24.34 1.56 2.09
N PRO A 236 25.18 1.53 3.17
CA PRO A 236 26.21 0.50 3.28
C PRO A 236 25.63 -0.92 3.27
N GLY A 237 24.44 -1.14 3.87
CA GLY A 237 23.80 -2.45 3.90
C GLY A 237 23.44 -3.03 2.52
N LEU A 238 23.50 -2.24 1.44
CA LEU A 238 23.31 -2.69 0.04
C LEU A 238 24.62 -2.68 -0.75
N CYS A 239 25.57 -1.78 -0.38
CA CYS A 239 26.75 -1.44 -1.19
C CYS A 239 28.06 -1.92 -0.58
N THR A 240 28.05 -2.55 0.59
CA THR A 240 29.25 -3.13 1.22
C THR A 240 29.03 -4.62 1.54
N PRO A 241 30.11 -5.38 1.74
CA PRO A 241 30.01 -6.80 2.07
C PRO A 241 29.17 -7.08 3.31
N ASP A 242 28.20 -7.99 3.20
CA ASP A 242 27.32 -8.42 4.29
C ASP A 242 27.94 -9.57 5.08
N GLU A 243 28.17 -9.35 6.36
CA GLU A 243 28.76 -10.37 7.27
C GLU A 243 27.84 -11.61 7.42
N SER A 244 26.52 -11.46 7.30
CA SER A 244 25.57 -12.57 7.44
C SER A 244 25.47 -13.46 6.19
N TYR A 245 26.08 -13.01 5.07
CA TYR A 245 26.11 -13.73 3.79
C TYR A 245 27.51 -13.80 3.17
N HIS A 246 28.50 -14.19 3.97
CA HIS A 246 29.89 -14.44 3.52
C HIS A 246 30.52 -13.29 2.71
N GLY A 247 30.15 -12.05 3.00
CA GLY A 247 30.69 -10.88 2.32
C GLY A 247 30.04 -10.56 0.99
N VAL A 248 28.81 -11.01 0.72
CA VAL A 248 28.06 -10.61 -0.49
C VAL A 248 27.75 -9.13 -0.43
N THR A 249 28.04 -8.41 -1.53
CA THR A 249 27.57 -7.04 -1.77
C THR A 249 26.33 -7.13 -2.68
N TYR A 250 25.15 -6.76 -2.17
CA TYR A 250 23.88 -6.97 -2.88
C TYR A 250 23.82 -6.25 -4.22
N THR A 251 24.28 -4.99 -4.27
CA THR A 251 24.27 -4.20 -5.52
C THR A 251 25.20 -4.76 -6.58
N GLU A 252 26.35 -5.34 -6.21
CA GLU A 252 27.27 -5.97 -7.15
C GLU A 252 26.72 -7.28 -7.68
N ARG A 253 26.11 -8.09 -6.81
CA ARG A 253 25.65 -9.44 -7.17
C ARG A 253 24.31 -9.44 -7.90
N PHE A 254 23.36 -8.64 -7.45
CA PHE A 254 21.96 -8.67 -7.92
C PHE A 254 21.59 -7.43 -8.75
N GLY A 255 22.52 -6.49 -8.93
CA GLY A 255 22.28 -5.23 -9.63
C GLY A 255 21.27 -4.32 -8.89
N LEU A 256 20.96 -3.19 -9.50
CA LEU A 256 20.04 -2.21 -8.91
C LEU A 256 18.63 -2.78 -8.78
N GLY A 257 18.18 -3.57 -9.76
CA GLY A 257 16.81 -4.10 -9.80
C GLY A 257 16.54 -5.29 -8.88
N GLY A 258 17.58 -5.90 -8.28
CA GLY A 258 17.41 -7.06 -7.40
C GLY A 258 17.90 -6.84 -5.97
N ALA A 259 18.84 -5.92 -5.76
CA ALA A 259 19.53 -5.75 -4.49
C ALA A 259 18.58 -5.48 -3.29
N PHE A 260 17.65 -4.56 -3.45
CA PHE A 260 16.75 -4.13 -2.38
C PHE A 260 15.83 -5.27 -1.91
N ILE A 261 15.15 -5.94 -2.85
CA ILE A 261 14.22 -7.03 -2.53
C ILE A 261 14.98 -8.26 -2.03
N THR A 262 16.12 -8.62 -2.65
CA THR A 262 16.92 -9.77 -2.19
C THR A 262 17.34 -9.56 -0.74
N LYS A 263 17.90 -8.40 -0.38
CA LYS A 263 18.27 -8.10 1.00
C LYS A 263 17.07 -8.18 1.95
N ALA A 264 15.92 -7.61 1.57
CA ALA A 264 14.72 -7.67 2.39
C ALA A 264 14.26 -9.12 2.64
N VAL A 265 14.35 -10.00 1.65
CA VAL A 265 14.03 -11.42 1.79
C VAL A 265 15.05 -12.16 2.67
N VAL A 266 16.33 -12.06 2.34
CA VAL A 266 17.36 -12.89 2.98
C VAL A 266 17.76 -12.41 4.37
N GLN A 267 17.45 -11.16 4.74
CA GLN A 267 17.64 -10.62 6.09
C GLN A 267 16.31 -10.45 6.81
N LEU A 268 15.45 -9.52 6.37
CA LEU A 268 14.28 -9.14 7.16
C LEU A 268 13.21 -10.24 7.18
N MET A 269 12.90 -10.84 6.05
CA MET A 269 11.95 -11.96 6.01
C MET A 269 12.49 -13.16 6.77
N ARG A 270 13.78 -13.50 6.61
CA ARG A 270 14.45 -14.57 7.34
C ARG A 270 14.35 -14.38 8.86
N ASP A 271 14.62 -13.17 9.35
CA ASP A 271 14.84 -12.91 10.77
C ASP A 271 13.52 -12.53 11.49
N PHE A 272 12.64 -11.75 10.86
CA PHE A 272 11.35 -11.33 11.42
C PHE A 272 10.19 -12.26 11.06
N GLY A 273 10.28 -13.01 9.97
CA GLY A 273 9.33 -14.05 9.64
C GLY A 273 7.94 -13.57 9.20
N ALA A 274 7.80 -12.35 8.67
CA ALA A 274 6.53 -11.80 8.21
C ALA A 274 6.08 -12.39 6.86
N THR A 275 6.19 -13.71 6.69
CA THR A 275 5.84 -14.43 5.46
C THR A 275 4.34 -14.68 5.36
N PRO A 276 3.72 -14.55 4.19
CA PRO A 276 2.33 -14.96 3.97
C PRO A 276 2.22 -16.48 3.85
N ALA A 277 1.09 -17.04 4.26
CA ALA A 277 0.79 -18.43 3.96
C ALA A 277 0.56 -18.63 2.44
N PRO A 278 1.02 -19.74 1.82
CA PRO A 278 0.80 -20.00 0.40
C PRO A 278 -0.68 -19.97 -0.01
N MET A 279 -1.57 -20.40 0.86
CA MET A 279 -3.02 -20.34 0.64
C MET A 279 -3.50 -18.87 0.55
N ASN A 280 -2.98 -17.96 1.37
CA ASN A 280 -3.32 -16.53 1.29
C ASN A 280 -2.81 -15.91 -0.01
N ALA A 281 -1.61 -16.29 -0.46
CA ALA A 281 -1.08 -15.87 -1.75
C ALA A 281 -1.98 -16.37 -2.91
N TYR A 282 -2.49 -17.59 -2.83
CA TYR A 282 -3.43 -18.11 -3.82
C TYR A 282 -4.75 -17.33 -3.85
N PHE A 283 -5.35 -17.01 -2.70
CA PHE A 283 -6.56 -16.18 -2.65
C PHE A 283 -6.29 -14.78 -3.21
N LEU A 284 -5.15 -14.20 -2.88
CA LEU A 284 -4.73 -12.92 -3.44
C LEU A 284 -4.61 -12.99 -4.98
N ASN A 285 -4.09 -14.09 -5.54
CA ASN A 285 -4.05 -14.26 -7.00
C ASN A 285 -5.45 -14.21 -7.62
N ILE A 286 -6.44 -14.87 -7.00
CA ILE A 286 -7.84 -14.85 -7.48
C ILE A 286 -8.38 -13.40 -7.45
N GLY A 287 -8.11 -12.65 -6.38
CA GLY A 287 -8.47 -11.24 -6.28
C GLY A 287 -7.83 -10.39 -7.39
N LEU A 288 -6.54 -10.59 -7.65
CA LEU A 288 -5.80 -9.85 -8.68
C LEU A 288 -6.34 -10.11 -10.09
N GLU A 289 -6.81 -11.32 -10.41
CA GLU A 289 -7.34 -11.65 -11.73
C GLU A 289 -8.53 -10.80 -12.15
N THR A 290 -9.31 -10.29 -11.19
CA THR A 290 -10.47 -9.43 -11.44
C THR A 290 -10.26 -7.97 -11.05
N LEU A 291 -9.07 -7.59 -10.61
CA LEU A 291 -8.79 -6.25 -10.09
C LEU A 291 -9.10 -5.16 -11.12
N HIS A 292 -8.73 -5.37 -12.38
CA HIS A 292 -8.94 -4.44 -13.48
C HIS A 292 -10.43 -4.22 -13.84
N LEU A 293 -11.31 -5.13 -13.43
CA LEU A 293 -12.76 -5.00 -13.57
C LEU A 293 -13.39 -4.35 -12.34
N ARG A 294 -12.89 -4.69 -11.14
CA ARG A 294 -13.45 -4.19 -9.88
C ARG A 294 -13.11 -2.73 -9.63
N MET A 295 -11.87 -2.29 -9.92
CA MET A 295 -11.45 -0.90 -9.66
C MET A 295 -12.29 0.13 -10.39
N PRO A 296 -12.57 0.03 -11.71
CA PRO A 296 -13.49 0.94 -12.38
C PRO A 296 -14.89 0.95 -11.78
N GLN A 297 -15.44 -0.21 -11.36
CA GLN A 297 -16.76 -0.28 -10.74
C GLN A 297 -16.78 0.39 -9.36
N HIS A 298 -15.74 0.17 -8.53
CA HIS A 298 -15.58 0.87 -7.24
C HIS A 298 -15.55 2.39 -7.44
N CYS A 299 -14.77 2.87 -8.39
CA CYS A 299 -14.65 4.31 -8.68
C CYS A 299 -15.96 4.89 -9.21
N ALA A 300 -16.67 4.18 -10.08
CA ALA A 300 -17.96 4.61 -10.62
C ALA A 300 -19.02 4.72 -9.51
N ASN A 301 -19.12 3.69 -8.66
CA ASN A 301 -20.05 3.70 -7.54
C ASN A 301 -19.69 4.81 -6.53
N ALA A 302 -18.40 4.97 -6.20
CA ALA A 302 -17.95 6.03 -5.28
C ALA A 302 -18.25 7.44 -5.80
N LEU A 303 -18.04 7.68 -7.11
CA LEU A 303 -18.39 8.96 -7.72
C LEU A 303 -19.89 9.21 -7.70
N ALA A 304 -20.71 8.18 -7.98
CA ALA A 304 -22.16 8.30 -7.91
C ALA A 304 -22.64 8.61 -6.48
N VAL A 305 -22.08 7.92 -5.48
CA VAL A 305 -22.34 8.20 -4.05
C VAL A 305 -21.92 9.62 -3.70
N ALA A 306 -20.68 10.03 -4.04
CA ALA A 306 -20.18 11.37 -3.72
C ALA A 306 -21.06 12.49 -4.30
N ARG A 307 -21.50 12.34 -5.55
CA ARG A 307 -22.45 13.27 -6.19
C ARG A 307 -23.79 13.30 -5.48
N HIS A 308 -24.33 12.13 -5.14
CA HIS A 308 -25.62 12.01 -4.48
C HIS A 308 -25.64 12.65 -3.09
N VAL A 309 -24.64 12.33 -2.25
CA VAL A 309 -24.58 12.88 -0.89
C VAL A 309 -24.20 14.36 -0.85
N LYS A 310 -23.48 14.89 -1.86
CA LYS A 310 -23.10 16.30 -1.95
C LYS A 310 -24.32 17.22 -1.92
N ASP A 311 -25.38 16.84 -2.62
CA ASP A 311 -26.58 17.66 -2.76
C ASP A 311 -27.66 17.33 -1.71
N HIS A 312 -27.39 16.37 -0.80
CA HIS A 312 -28.34 15.95 0.21
C HIS A 312 -28.46 16.95 1.36
N PRO A 313 -29.71 17.41 1.76
CA PRO A 313 -29.90 18.49 2.72
C PRO A 313 -29.35 18.21 4.11
N LYS A 314 -29.19 16.95 4.50
CA LYS A 314 -28.65 16.51 5.81
C LYS A 314 -27.15 16.27 5.80
N VAL A 315 -26.47 16.40 4.67
CA VAL A 315 -25.01 16.31 4.55
C VAL A 315 -24.40 17.71 4.64
N ALA A 316 -23.35 17.83 5.42
CA ALA A 316 -22.65 19.09 5.66
C ALA A 316 -21.53 19.33 4.64
N TRP A 317 -20.80 18.28 4.32
CA TRP A 317 -19.65 18.30 3.40
C TRP A 317 -19.42 16.88 2.84
N VAL A 318 -18.71 16.81 1.70
CA VAL A 318 -18.24 15.57 1.11
C VAL A 318 -16.82 15.77 0.60
N SER A 319 -15.98 14.74 0.72
CA SER A 319 -14.66 14.68 0.09
C SER A 319 -14.52 13.38 -0.68
N TYR A 320 -14.14 13.52 -1.94
CA TYR A 320 -13.79 12.45 -2.85
C TYR A 320 -12.91 12.99 -3.97
N PRO A 321 -11.66 12.54 -4.14
CA PRO A 321 -10.72 13.13 -5.10
C PRO A 321 -11.19 13.06 -6.56
N GLY A 322 -12.10 12.14 -6.90
CA GLY A 322 -12.72 12.05 -8.22
C GLY A 322 -13.92 12.99 -8.44
N LEU A 323 -14.34 13.76 -7.43
CA LEU A 323 -15.48 14.66 -7.52
C LEU A 323 -15.01 16.08 -7.91
N GLU A 324 -15.59 16.62 -8.97
CA GLU A 324 -15.30 17.99 -9.39
C GLU A 324 -15.62 19.00 -8.26
N GLY A 325 -14.64 19.85 -7.97
CA GLY A 325 -14.69 20.82 -6.86
C GLY A 325 -14.07 20.31 -5.55
N ASP A 326 -13.64 19.06 -5.46
CA ASP A 326 -12.80 18.58 -4.34
C ASP A 326 -11.41 19.24 -4.43
N PRO A 327 -10.79 19.66 -3.33
CA PRO A 327 -9.46 20.26 -3.33
C PRO A 327 -8.38 19.41 -4.01
N ASN A 328 -8.52 18.09 -3.97
CA ASN A 328 -7.58 17.13 -4.56
C ASN A 328 -7.89 16.78 -6.01
N TYR A 329 -9.00 17.28 -6.58
CA TYR A 329 -9.47 16.90 -7.92
C TYR A 329 -8.41 17.12 -9.00
N ALA A 330 -7.73 18.26 -8.98
CA ALA A 330 -6.71 18.60 -9.99
C ALA A 330 -5.52 17.59 -9.97
N LEU A 331 -5.03 17.23 -8.78
CA LEU A 331 -3.98 16.20 -8.63
C LEU A 331 -4.50 14.81 -9.00
N ALA A 332 -5.73 14.49 -8.62
CA ALA A 332 -6.38 13.25 -8.99
C ALA A 332 -6.50 13.10 -10.52
N GLN A 333 -6.91 14.16 -11.23
CA GLN A 333 -6.97 14.13 -12.70
C GLN A 333 -5.58 14.06 -13.35
N LYS A 334 -4.56 14.67 -12.74
CA LYS A 334 -3.17 14.58 -13.22
C LYS A 334 -2.63 13.16 -13.16
N TYR A 335 -2.88 12.45 -12.06
CA TYR A 335 -2.28 11.16 -11.77
C TYR A 335 -3.18 9.96 -12.09
N MET A 336 -4.48 10.11 -11.89
CA MET A 336 -5.48 9.05 -11.91
C MET A 336 -6.72 9.42 -12.73
N PRO A 337 -6.57 9.82 -14.01
CA PRO A 337 -7.71 10.29 -14.83
C PRO A 337 -8.76 9.19 -15.06
N GLY A 338 -8.39 7.91 -14.95
CA GLY A 338 -9.27 6.76 -15.10
C GLY A 338 -10.08 6.40 -13.85
N GLY A 339 -9.77 7.02 -12.69
CA GLY A 339 -10.42 6.75 -11.40
C GLY A 339 -9.43 6.77 -10.24
N THR A 340 -9.90 7.08 -9.05
CA THR A 340 -9.06 7.23 -7.85
C THR A 340 -9.12 6.01 -6.93
N CYS A 341 -10.23 5.87 -6.19
CA CYS A 341 -10.51 4.75 -5.30
C CYS A 341 -12.02 4.62 -5.06
N GLY A 342 -12.43 3.64 -4.29
CA GLY A 342 -13.84 3.44 -3.91
C GLY A 342 -14.19 4.00 -2.52
N VAL A 343 -13.40 4.90 -1.96
CA VAL A 343 -13.66 5.47 -0.62
C VAL A 343 -14.16 6.90 -0.74
N VAL A 344 -15.26 7.20 -0.06
CA VAL A 344 -15.85 8.54 0.06
C VAL A 344 -15.91 8.89 1.54
N THR A 345 -15.58 10.12 1.90
CA THR A 345 -15.82 10.66 3.24
C THR A 345 -16.81 11.81 3.19
N PHE A 346 -17.69 11.88 4.17
CA PHE A 346 -18.66 12.97 4.28
C PHE A 346 -19.07 13.19 5.73
N GLY A 347 -19.56 14.40 6.03
CA GLY A 347 -20.09 14.75 7.34
C GLY A 347 -21.60 14.90 7.32
N VAL A 348 -22.27 14.40 8.37
CA VAL A 348 -23.71 14.53 8.56
C VAL A 348 -24.01 15.71 9.46
N LYS A 349 -24.96 16.61 9.06
CA LYS A 349 -25.37 17.74 9.88
C LYS A 349 -25.90 17.29 11.23
N GLY A 350 -25.39 17.87 12.31
CA GLY A 350 -25.72 17.48 13.68
C GLY A 350 -24.58 16.77 14.42
N GLY A 351 -23.39 16.70 13.78
CA GLY A 351 -22.16 16.25 14.42
C GLY A 351 -22.15 14.76 14.77
N ARG A 352 -21.36 14.37 15.78
CA ARG A 352 -21.16 13.00 16.24
C ARG A 352 -22.47 12.23 16.44
N THR A 353 -23.46 12.81 17.14
CA THR A 353 -24.75 12.14 17.45
C THR A 353 -25.55 11.83 16.18
N ALA A 354 -25.53 12.73 15.20
CA ALA A 354 -26.19 12.53 13.91
C ALA A 354 -25.49 11.42 13.11
N ALA A 355 -24.15 11.43 13.09
CA ALA A 355 -23.37 10.36 12.45
C ALA A 355 -23.65 8.99 13.07
N GLU A 356 -23.74 8.88 14.39
CA GLU A 356 -24.08 7.62 15.08
C GLU A 356 -25.50 7.12 14.73
N LYS A 357 -26.48 8.03 14.60
CA LYS A 357 -27.85 7.67 14.17
C LYS A 357 -27.85 7.19 12.71
N PHE A 358 -27.16 7.90 11.83
CA PHE A 358 -26.99 7.49 10.44
C PHE A 358 -26.41 6.07 10.35
N MET A 359 -25.30 5.83 11.07
CA MET A 359 -24.66 4.51 11.13
C MET A 359 -25.60 3.40 11.57
N ALA A 360 -26.42 3.68 12.60
CA ALA A 360 -27.41 2.72 13.10
C ALA A 360 -28.58 2.47 12.14
N GLY A 361 -28.84 3.40 11.24
CA GLY A 361 -29.89 3.32 10.22
C GLY A 361 -29.56 2.44 9.01
N LEU A 362 -28.27 2.20 8.75
CA LEU A 362 -27.82 1.43 7.59
C LEU A 362 -28.27 -0.03 7.66
N LYS A 363 -28.66 -0.60 6.51
CA LYS A 363 -29.15 -1.98 6.37
C LYS A 363 -28.29 -2.83 5.44
N LEU A 364 -27.75 -2.22 4.37
CA LEU A 364 -26.86 -2.85 3.40
C LEU A 364 -25.41 -2.68 3.80
N ALA A 365 -25.00 -1.43 4.06
CA ALA A 365 -23.61 -1.12 4.40
C ALA A 365 -23.25 -1.64 5.81
N SER A 366 -22.21 -2.45 5.89
CA SER A 366 -21.76 -3.05 7.16
C SER A 366 -20.88 -2.10 7.95
N ILE A 367 -21.11 -1.98 9.25
CA ILE A 367 -20.18 -1.28 10.15
C ILE A 367 -18.94 -2.15 10.35
N ALA A 368 -17.81 -1.73 9.81
CA ALA A 368 -16.56 -2.48 9.90
C ALA A 368 -15.34 -1.57 9.89
N THR A 369 -14.27 -1.99 10.55
CA THR A 369 -12.97 -1.30 10.45
C THR A 369 -12.30 -1.53 9.08
N HIS A 370 -12.76 -2.52 8.33
CA HIS A 370 -12.28 -2.84 7.00
C HIS A 370 -12.59 -1.73 5.98
N VAL A 371 -11.94 -1.79 4.83
CA VAL A 371 -12.09 -0.85 3.71
C VAL A 371 -11.64 -1.54 2.43
N ALA A 372 -12.23 -1.17 1.30
CA ALA A 372 -11.74 -1.57 -0.02
C ALA A 372 -11.93 -3.07 -0.33
N ASP A 373 -13.15 -3.55 -0.18
CA ASP A 373 -13.60 -4.85 -0.68
C ASP A 373 -14.90 -4.76 -1.51
N ALA A 374 -15.36 -5.88 -2.02
CA ALA A 374 -16.54 -5.96 -2.86
C ALA A 374 -17.83 -5.49 -2.18
N LYS A 375 -17.88 -5.52 -0.84
CA LYS A 375 -19.05 -5.14 -0.03
C LYS A 375 -18.90 -3.73 0.50
N THR A 376 -19.96 -2.95 0.41
CA THR A 376 -20.00 -1.62 1.02
C THR A 376 -19.90 -1.72 2.54
N CYS A 377 -18.91 -1.02 3.10
CA CYS A 377 -18.75 -0.92 4.54
C CYS A 377 -18.49 0.52 4.97
N VAL A 378 -18.77 0.78 6.24
CA VAL A 378 -18.78 2.13 6.81
C VAL A 378 -18.07 2.17 8.14
N LEU A 379 -17.40 3.26 8.41
CA LEU A 379 -16.73 3.55 9.68
C LEU A 379 -17.00 5.00 10.08
N HIS A 380 -17.32 5.21 11.35
CA HIS A 380 -17.32 6.52 12.00
C HIS A 380 -16.11 6.58 12.96
N PRO A 381 -15.00 7.25 12.59
CA PRO A 381 -13.79 7.24 13.40
C PRO A 381 -14.00 7.73 14.83
N ALA A 382 -14.77 8.80 15.00
CA ALA A 382 -15.02 9.41 16.30
C ALA A 382 -15.69 8.47 17.33
N SER A 383 -16.52 7.51 16.88
CA SER A 383 -17.16 6.52 17.77
C SER A 383 -16.43 5.17 17.81
N SER A 384 -15.38 5.00 17.01
CA SER A 384 -14.68 3.72 16.87
C SER A 384 -13.16 3.84 17.07
N THR A 385 -12.40 4.05 16.00
CA THR A 385 -10.93 4.03 16.02
C THR A 385 -10.30 5.18 16.82
N HIS A 386 -11.00 6.29 16.99
CA HIS A 386 -10.56 7.49 17.71
C HIS A 386 -11.48 7.83 18.90
N ARG A 387 -12.27 6.85 19.38
CA ARG A 387 -13.27 7.05 20.43
C ARG A 387 -12.74 7.60 21.76
N GLN A 388 -11.44 7.52 21.98
CA GLN A 388 -10.79 8.02 23.18
C GLN A 388 -10.49 9.52 23.12
N MET A 389 -10.62 10.12 21.92
CA MET A 389 -10.36 11.54 21.70
C MET A 389 -11.63 12.37 21.86
N SER A 390 -11.50 13.54 22.48
CA SER A 390 -12.52 14.57 22.48
C SER A 390 -12.70 15.16 21.07
N ASP A 391 -13.81 15.86 20.84
CA ASP A 391 -14.07 16.49 19.54
C ASP A 391 -12.99 17.51 19.17
N ALA A 392 -12.46 18.27 20.14
CA ALA A 392 -11.36 19.21 19.92
C ALA A 392 -10.05 18.50 19.53
N GLU A 393 -9.74 17.34 20.13
CA GLU A 393 -8.57 16.54 19.77
C GLU A 393 -8.73 15.88 18.38
N LEU A 394 -9.95 15.45 18.03
CA LEU A 394 -10.26 14.96 16.69
C LEU A 394 -10.04 16.04 15.62
N GLU A 395 -10.58 17.23 15.82
CA GLU A 395 -10.39 18.36 14.91
C GLU A 395 -8.91 18.72 14.74
N ALA A 396 -8.15 18.74 15.85
CA ALA A 396 -6.71 18.96 15.81
C ALA A 396 -5.94 17.85 15.05
N ALA A 397 -6.48 16.64 15.03
CA ALA A 397 -5.95 15.51 14.25
C ALA A 397 -6.45 15.47 12.79
N GLY A 398 -7.25 16.46 12.36
CA GLY A 398 -7.82 16.51 11.01
C GLY A 398 -8.96 15.54 10.76
N VAL A 399 -9.57 15.03 11.83
CA VAL A 399 -10.72 14.10 11.78
C VAL A 399 -11.93 14.81 12.35
N SER A 400 -12.85 15.24 11.48
CA SER A 400 -14.08 15.89 11.98
C SER A 400 -14.95 14.91 12.80
N PRO A 401 -15.57 15.36 13.93
CA PRO A 401 -16.42 14.50 14.75
C PRO A 401 -17.64 13.92 14.02
N ASP A 402 -18.06 14.52 12.92
CA ASP A 402 -19.16 14.07 12.05
C ASP A 402 -18.70 13.21 10.87
N LEU A 403 -17.38 12.96 10.73
CA LEU A 403 -16.80 12.25 9.60
C LEU A 403 -17.29 10.81 9.52
N ILE A 404 -17.90 10.47 8.42
CA ILE A 404 -18.24 9.10 8.01
C ILE A 404 -17.32 8.71 6.86
N ARG A 405 -16.60 7.59 7.00
CA ARG A 405 -15.84 6.97 5.93
C ARG A 405 -16.64 5.82 5.35
N LEU A 406 -17.10 5.98 4.12
CA LEU A 406 -17.80 4.94 3.37
C LEU A 406 -16.83 4.31 2.37
N SER A 407 -16.58 3.02 2.49
CA SER A 407 -15.92 2.22 1.47
C SER A 407 -17.00 1.61 0.57
N VAL A 408 -17.13 2.17 -0.61
CA VAL A 408 -18.18 1.81 -1.56
C VAL A 408 -17.78 0.54 -2.29
N GLY A 409 -18.62 -0.47 -2.19
CA GLY A 409 -18.46 -1.76 -2.86
C GLY A 409 -18.87 -1.75 -4.32
N ILE A 410 -19.06 -2.94 -4.86
CA ILE A 410 -19.45 -3.16 -6.26
C ILE A 410 -20.89 -3.68 -6.41
N GLU A 411 -21.70 -3.52 -5.38
CA GLU A 411 -23.15 -3.78 -5.43
C GLU A 411 -23.83 -2.85 -6.45
N ASP A 412 -25.09 -3.13 -6.78
CA ASP A 412 -25.88 -2.23 -7.63
C ASP A 412 -25.97 -0.86 -6.96
N ILE A 413 -25.61 0.18 -7.69
CA ILE A 413 -25.54 1.54 -7.17
C ILE A 413 -26.88 2.03 -6.61
N LYS A 414 -28.01 1.57 -7.18
CA LYS A 414 -29.34 1.97 -6.72
C LYS A 414 -29.62 1.46 -5.30
N ASP A 415 -29.16 0.26 -4.97
CA ASP A 415 -29.33 -0.32 -3.66
C ASP A 415 -28.44 0.40 -2.63
N ILE A 416 -27.20 0.77 -3.00
CA ILE A 416 -26.32 1.56 -2.15
C ILE A 416 -26.96 2.93 -1.86
N LEU A 417 -27.42 3.66 -2.88
CA LEU A 417 -28.04 4.97 -2.70
C LEU A 417 -29.33 4.90 -1.88
N ALA A 418 -30.18 3.88 -2.10
CA ALA A 418 -31.38 3.68 -1.32
C ALA A 418 -31.09 3.39 0.17
N ASP A 419 -29.99 2.67 0.47
CA ASP A 419 -29.57 2.42 1.86
C ASP A 419 -29.10 3.71 2.53
N LEU A 420 -28.33 4.55 1.81
CA LEU A 420 -27.88 5.84 2.34
C LEU A 420 -29.06 6.79 2.59
N ASP A 421 -30.01 6.89 1.65
CA ASP A 421 -31.17 7.77 1.77
C ASP A 421 -32.02 7.39 3.00
N GLN A 422 -32.39 6.10 3.13
CA GLN A 422 -33.19 5.65 4.26
C GLN A 422 -32.48 5.81 5.61
N ALA A 423 -31.14 5.69 5.63
CA ALA A 423 -30.37 5.95 6.85
C ALA A 423 -30.27 7.44 7.16
N LEU A 424 -30.13 8.31 6.15
CA LEU A 424 -30.16 9.76 6.32
C LEU A 424 -31.53 10.26 6.82
N GLU A 425 -32.65 9.58 6.52
CA GLU A 425 -33.96 9.93 7.08
C GLU A 425 -34.02 9.82 8.60
N THR A 426 -33.17 9.00 9.23
CA THR A 426 -33.13 8.81 10.69
C THR A 426 -32.44 9.94 11.45
N VAL A 427 -31.80 10.87 10.74
CA VAL A 427 -31.00 11.98 11.31
C VAL A 427 -31.79 13.26 11.39
#